data_bfa7c68854b3ec58f2e03f1e8767f7d9
#
_entry.id   bfa7c68854b3ec58f2e03f1e8767f7d9
#
_cell.length_a   1.000
_cell.length_b   1.000
_cell.length_c   1.000
_cell.angle_alpha   90.00
_cell.angle_beta   90.00
_cell.angle_gamma   90.00
#
_symmetry.space_group_name_H-M   'P 1'
#
loop_
_entity.id
_entity.type
_entity.pdbx_description
1 polymer ?
#
loop_
_entity_poly.entity_id
_entity_poly.type
_entity_poly.pdbx_seq_one_letter_code
_entity_poly.pdbx_strand_id
1 'polypeptide(L)'
;MRGLDKFNAKMRMGGNSLREEHIYNSRMLMGDTFFDDASLTPGVYFWQHGKRCAKDYVGDDGIAIRIFKRSFSAAQGVTMKFQTLYDTQVMVGDLLYDSHADEHYICTESFDMDGVHWQGKLTMCNWILKWQDADGVIWEYPCYDVNTTQYNSGEQSNRQFTIGSSQHMLTLPCDENTVKLKTPKRIFLDKNMESPSVFIVTQNDTTSYGYGKKGIVRVTVTENVFNHDTDRIDLGICDYFEPLGEQDDIVESNVMCSVIEHDSDVIKSGGDAKRFTAVFYDENGTVL
;
A
#
# COMPACT_ATOMS: atom_id res chain seq x y z
N MET A 1 -3.28 -35.18 -50.69
CA MET A 1 -2.83 -34.00 -49.93
C MET A 1 -3.94 -33.31 -49.15
N ARG A 2 -5.15 -33.06 -49.71
CA ARG A 2 -6.20 -32.31 -49.00
C ARG A 2 -6.77 -32.93 -47.68
N GLY A 3 -6.62 -34.25 -47.48
CA GLY A 3 -7.11 -34.92 -46.26
C GLY A 3 -6.18 -34.79 -45.07
N LEU A 4 -4.89 -34.87 -45.30
CA LEU A 4 -3.85 -34.76 -44.29
C LEU A 4 -3.72 -33.32 -43.77
N ASP A 5 -3.91 -32.34 -44.67
CA ASP A 5 -3.85 -30.93 -44.28
C ASP A 5 -5.05 -30.55 -43.39
N LYS A 6 -6.26 -31.10 -43.67
CA LYS A 6 -7.43 -30.93 -42.82
C LYS A 6 -7.29 -31.65 -41.49
N PHE A 7 -6.68 -32.83 -41.46
CA PHE A 7 -6.39 -33.57 -40.26
C PHE A 7 -5.35 -32.84 -39.41
N ASN A 8 -4.25 -32.37 -40.01
CA ASN A 8 -3.23 -31.57 -39.34
C ASN A 8 -3.76 -30.24 -38.86
N ALA A 9 -4.66 -29.57 -39.60
CA ALA A 9 -5.31 -28.35 -39.18
C ALA A 9 -6.23 -28.60 -37.96
N LYS A 10 -6.96 -29.74 -37.96
CA LYS A 10 -7.80 -30.15 -36.82
C LYS A 10 -6.96 -30.51 -35.59
N MET A 11 -5.82 -31.19 -35.80
CA MET A 11 -4.86 -31.55 -34.73
C MET A 11 -4.11 -30.32 -34.20
N ARG A 12 -4.06 -29.23 -34.95
CA ARG A 12 -3.41 -27.98 -34.55
C ARG A 12 -4.38 -26.92 -34.03
N MET A 13 -5.64 -27.27 -33.79
CA MET A 13 -6.62 -26.30 -33.26
C MET A 13 -6.25 -25.70 -31.91
N GLY A 14 -5.41 -26.39 -31.12
CA GLY A 14 -4.91 -25.93 -29.83
C GLY A 14 -3.47 -25.39 -29.83
N GLY A 15 -2.79 -25.36 -30.99
CA GLY A 15 -1.41 -24.87 -31.06
C GLY A 15 -0.53 -25.60 -32.08
N ASN A 16 0.73 -25.17 -32.18
CA ASN A 16 1.72 -25.73 -33.11
C ASN A 16 2.54 -26.91 -32.54
N SER A 17 2.33 -27.21 -31.25
CA SER A 17 3.02 -28.31 -30.55
C SER A 17 2.05 -29.07 -29.64
N LEU A 18 2.41 -30.31 -29.28
CA LEU A 18 1.64 -31.11 -28.31
C LEU A 18 1.49 -30.39 -26.95
N ARG A 19 2.49 -29.62 -26.55
CA ARG A 19 2.44 -28.85 -25.31
C ARG A 19 1.38 -27.74 -25.42
N GLU A 20 1.38 -26.98 -26.50
CA GLU A 20 0.40 -25.90 -26.71
C GLU A 20 -1.02 -26.46 -26.80
N GLU A 21 -1.22 -27.58 -27.46
CA GLU A 21 -2.51 -28.26 -27.53
C GLU A 21 -2.96 -28.73 -26.13
N HIS A 22 -2.05 -29.25 -25.32
CA HIS A 22 -2.34 -29.69 -23.97
C HIS A 22 -2.73 -28.48 -23.08
N ILE A 23 -1.99 -27.39 -23.15
CA ILE A 23 -2.30 -26.15 -22.45
C ILE A 23 -3.68 -25.61 -22.85
N TYR A 24 -3.95 -25.58 -24.16
CA TYR A 24 -5.24 -25.11 -24.70
C TYR A 24 -6.40 -25.95 -24.16
N ASN A 25 -6.31 -27.28 -24.25
CA ASN A 25 -7.35 -28.17 -23.76
C ASN A 25 -7.55 -28.06 -22.24
N SER A 26 -6.46 -27.89 -21.50
CA SER A 26 -6.51 -27.70 -20.04
C SER A 26 -7.18 -26.37 -19.66
N ARG A 27 -6.90 -25.27 -20.40
CA ARG A 27 -7.58 -23.99 -20.21
C ARG A 27 -9.07 -24.09 -20.50
N MET A 28 -9.47 -24.76 -21.59
CA MET A 28 -10.86 -24.99 -21.94
C MET A 28 -11.61 -25.74 -20.85
N LEU A 29 -11.04 -26.87 -20.39
CA LEU A 29 -11.62 -27.67 -19.32
C LEU A 29 -11.71 -26.87 -18.01
N MET A 30 -10.66 -26.09 -17.69
CA MET A 30 -10.66 -25.21 -16.54
C MET A 30 -11.77 -24.16 -16.64
N GLY A 31 -11.91 -23.50 -17.80
CA GLY A 31 -12.95 -22.49 -18.05
C GLY A 31 -14.36 -23.04 -17.88
N ASP A 32 -14.62 -24.23 -18.46
CA ASP A 32 -15.93 -24.89 -18.40
C ASP A 32 -16.35 -25.26 -16.96
N THR A 33 -15.39 -25.61 -16.10
CA THR A 33 -15.66 -26.07 -14.72
C THR A 33 -15.46 -24.99 -13.67
N PHE A 34 -14.85 -23.85 -14.05
CA PHE A 34 -14.43 -22.83 -13.09
C PHE A 34 -15.61 -22.23 -12.33
N PHE A 35 -16.68 -21.92 -13.04
CA PHE A 35 -17.84 -21.23 -12.46
C PHE A 35 -18.79 -22.15 -11.70
N ASP A 36 -18.69 -23.46 -11.91
CA ASP A 36 -19.54 -24.47 -11.25
C ASP A 36 -18.96 -24.95 -9.92
N ASP A 37 -17.74 -24.54 -9.57
CA ASP A 37 -17.05 -24.98 -8.36
C ASP A 37 -17.55 -24.21 -7.13
N ALA A 38 -17.81 -24.94 -6.06
CA ALA A 38 -18.27 -24.38 -4.79
C ALA A 38 -17.28 -23.45 -4.10
N SER A 39 -16.03 -23.45 -4.52
CA SER A 39 -14.98 -22.54 -4.01
C SER A 39 -14.93 -21.20 -4.76
N LEU A 40 -15.76 -21.03 -5.79
CA LEU A 40 -15.90 -19.74 -6.46
C LEU A 40 -16.38 -18.68 -5.46
N THR A 41 -15.65 -17.60 -5.36
CA THR A 41 -15.99 -16.47 -4.49
C THR A 41 -16.39 -15.28 -5.36
N PRO A 42 -17.68 -15.00 -5.50
CA PRO A 42 -18.14 -13.84 -6.26
C PRO A 42 -17.92 -12.55 -5.45
N GLY A 43 -17.88 -11.41 -6.14
CA GLY A 43 -17.79 -10.09 -5.48
C GLY A 43 -16.41 -9.79 -4.88
N VAL A 44 -15.36 -10.38 -5.45
CA VAL A 44 -13.97 -10.03 -5.14
C VAL A 44 -13.46 -9.05 -6.18
N TYR A 45 -12.84 -7.99 -5.73
CA TYR A 45 -12.34 -6.89 -6.57
C TYR A 45 -10.85 -6.65 -6.30
N PHE A 46 -10.12 -6.14 -7.30
CA PHE A 46 -8.86 -5.50 -7.02
C PHE A 46 -9.12 -4.24 -6.21
N TRP A 47 -8.49 -4.14 -5.05
CA TRP A 47 -8.64 -2.98 -4.19
C TRP A 47 -8.11 -1.72 -4.89
N GLN A 48 -8.79 -0.60 -4.71
CA GLN A 48 -8.43 0.70 -5.25
C GLN A 48 -8.45 1.73 -4.13
N HIS A 49 -7.44 2.61 -4.14
CA HIS A 49 -7.37 3.70 -3.17
C HIS A 49 -8.66 4.55 -3.19
N GLY A 50 -9.16 4.89 -2.01
CA GLY A 50 -10.40 5.66 -1.86
C GLY A 50 -11.67 4.83 -1.85
N LYS A 51 -11.65 3.56 -2.28
CA LYS A 51 -12.79 2.64 -2.18
C LYS A 51 -12.73 1.88 -0.86
N ARG A 52 -13.82 1.93 -0.10
CA ARG A 52 -13.87 1.40 1.28
C ARG A 52 -14.89 0.29 1.49
N CYS A 53 -15.90 0.21 0.66
CA CYS A 53 -16.99 -0.74 0.83
C CYS A 53 -17.57 -1.21 -0.51
N ALA A 54 -18.42 -2.25 -0.48
CA ALA A 54 -19.04 -2.83 -1.67
C ALA A 54 -19.74 -1.81 -2.56
N LYS A 55 -20.30 -0.73 -2.01
CA LYS A 55 -21.00 0.31 -2.78
C LYS A 55 -20.09 1.09 -3.71
N ASP A 56 -18.80 1.17 -3.38
CA ASP A 56 -17.81 1.90 -4.17
C ASP A 56 -17.40 1.13 -5.44
N TYR A 57 -17.76 -0.17 -5.51
CA TYR A 57 -17.48 -1.05 -6.65
C TYR A 57 -18.69 -1.30 -7.54
N VAL A 58 -19.78 -0.53 -7.39
CA VAL A 58 -20.96 -0.67 -8.24
C VAL A 58 -20.58 -0.39 -9.70
N GLY A 59 -20.89 -1.36 -10.57
CA GLY A 59 -20.54 -1.31 -12.00
C GLY A 59 -19.17 -1.91 -12.33
N ASP A 60 -18.48 -2.46 -11.36
CA ASP A 60 -17.27 -3.27 -11.55
C ASP A 60 -17.68 -4.75 -11.52
N ASP A 61 -17.31 -5.51 -12.54
CA ASP A 61 -17.67 -6.93 -12.65
C ASP A 61 -16.90 -7.82 -11.64
N GLY A 62 -15.90 -7.26 -10.97
CA GLY A 62 -15.03 -8.01 -10.07
C GLY A 62 -14.14 -9.02 -10.81
N ILE A 63 -13.51 -9.88 -10.05
CA ILE A 63 -12.63 -10.94 -10.58
C ILE A 63 -13.20 -12.32 -10.32
N ALA A 64 -13.11 -13.20 -11.30
CA ALA A 64 -13.43 -14.61 -11.12
C ALA A 64 -12.28 -15.28 -10.37
N ILE A 65 -12.49 -15.59 -9.09
CA ILE A 65 -11.51 -16.19 -8.20
C ILE A 65 -12.13 -17.30 -7.37
N ARG A 66 -11.40 -18.40 -7.21
CA ARG A 66 -11.70 -19.44 -6.24
C ARG A 66 -10.82 -19.24 -5.02
N ILE A 67 -11.42 -19.12 -3.84
CA ILE A 67 -10.69 -19.00 -2.57
C ILE A 67 -10.99 -20.23 -1.73
N PHE A 68 -9.95 -20.94 -1.34
CA PHE A 68 -10.06 -22.21 -0.64
C PHE A 68 -8.94 -22.43 0.37
N LYS A 69 -9.11 -23.42 1.23
CA LYS A 69 -8.11 -23.88 2.20
C LYS A 69 -7.61 -22.76 3.11
N ARG A 70 -8.53 -22.19 3.90
CA ARG A 70 -8.18 -21.25 4.97
C ARG A 70 -7.29 -21.93 6.02
N SER A 71 -6.19 -21.30 6.37
CA SER A 71 -5.30 -21.74 7.44
C SER A 71 -4.93 -20.55 8.32
N PHE A 72 -4.67 -20.81 9.59
CA PHE A 72 -4.22 -19.82 10.55
C PHE A 72 -2.89 -20.23 11.16
N SER A 73 -1.98 -19.28 11.28
CA SER A 73 -0.80 -19.41 12.12
C SER A 73 -0.50 -18.10 12.83
N ALA A 74 0.06 -18.17 14.04
CA ALA A 74 0.41 -16.96 14.79
C ALA A 74 1.42 -16.05 14.05
N ALA A 75 2.28 -16.65 13.22
CA ALA A 75 3.31 -15.92 12.48
C ALA A 75 2.81 -15.34 11.15
N GLN A 76 1.80 -15.94 10.54
CA GLN A 76 1.33 -15.57 9.19
C GLN A 76 -0.13 -15.11 9.17
N GLY A 77 -0.81 -15.09 10.33
CA GLY A 77 -2.23 -14.78 10.41
C GLY A 77 -3.11 -15.77 9.65
N VAL A 78 -4.21 -15.26 9.13
CA VAL A 78 -5.14 -16.01 8.29
C VAL A 78 -4.64 -15.99 6.85
N THR A 79 -4.39 -17.17 6.31
CA THR A 79 -3.95 -17.33 4.93
C THR A 79 -4.89 -18.24 4.15
N MET A 80 -5.08 -17.95 2.88
CA MET A 80 -5.94 -18.72 1.98
C MET A 80 -5.20 -19.01 0.70
N LYS A 81 -5.56 -20.11 0.05
CA LYS A 81 -5.12 -20.38 -1.32
C LYS A 81 -6.14 -19.81 -2.29
N PHE A 82 -5.67 -19.31 -3.40
CA PHE A 82 -6.53 -18.87 -4.49
C PHE A 82 -6.16 -19.52 -5.80
N GLN A 83 -7.11 -19.49 -6.73
CA GLN A 83 -6.95 -19.88 -8.11
C GLN A 83 -7.79 -18.96 -8.99
N THR A 84 -7.22 -18.50 -10.11
CA THR A 84 -7.90 -17.68 -11.11
C THR A 84 -7.69 -18.26 -12.49
N LEU A 85 -8.54 -17.87 -13.43
CA LEU A 85 -8.32 -18.18 -14.84
C LEU A 85 -7.03 -17.52 -15.34
N TYR A 86 -6.48 -18.05 -16.42
CA TYR A 86 -5.21 -17.55 -16.98
C TYR A 86 -5.28 -16.06 -17.34
N ASP A 87 -6.42 -15.59 -17.83
CA ASP A 87 -6.62 -14.20 -18.25
C ASP A 87 -6.77 -13.22 -17.05
N THR A 88 -6.98 -13.76 -15.85
CA THR A 88 -7.11 -12.99 -14.62
C THR A 88 -5.86 -13.18 -13.77
N GLN A 89 -4.83 -12.38 -14.03
CA GLN A 89 -3.58 -12.45 -13.31
C GLN A 89 -3.67 -11.71 -11.97
N VAL A 90 -3.48 -12.43 -10.87
CA VAL A 90 -3.26 -11.86 -9.53
C VAL A 90 -1.78 -11.98 -9.21
N MET A 91 -1.12 -10.84 -9.01
CA MET A 91 0.33 -10.78 -8.77
C MET A 91 0.64 -10.59 -7.28
N VAL A 92 1.87 -10.94 -6.89
CA VAL A 92 2.36 -10.64 -5.55
C VAL A 92 2.28 -9.13 -5.30
N GLY A 93 1.69 -8.73 -4.16
CA GLY A 93 1.44 -7.34 -3.80
C GLY A 93 0.08 -6.80 -4.25
N ASP A 94 -0.70 -7.52 -5.04
CA ASP A 94 -2.07 -7.11 -5.32
C ASP A 94 -2.91 -7.18 -4.04
N LEU A 95 -3.65 -6.11 -3.79
CA LEU A 95 -4.68 -6.07 -2.75
C LEU A 95 -6.02 -6.45 -3.36
N LEU A 96 -6.73 -7.33 -2.68
CA LEU A 96 -8.07 -7.77 -3.05
C LEU A 96 -9.05 -7.39 -1.95
N TYR A 97 -10.27 -7.03 -2.35
CA TYR A 97 -11.38 -6.77 -1.47
C TYR A 97 -12.51 -7.76 -1.74
N ASP A 98 -12.93 -8.49 -0.73
CA ASP A 98 -14.09 -9.37 -0.76
C ASP A 98 -15.31 -8.62 -0.19
N SER A 99 -16.27 -8.30 -1.05
CA SER A 99 -17.45 -7.51 -0.69
C SER A 99 -18.47 -8.29 0.15
N HIS A 100 -18.42 -9.61 0.15
CA HIS A 100 -19.33 -10.44 0.95
C HIS A 100 -18.85 -10.59 2.39
N ALA A 101 -17.55 -10.78 2.57
CA ALA A 101 -16.93 -10.90 3.88
C ALA A 101 -16.57 -9.54 4.49
N ASP A 102 -16.53 -8.47 3.69
CA ASP A 102 -15.98 -7.16 4.04
C ASP A 102 -14.53 -7.27 4.53
N GLU A 103 -13.74 -8.08 3.83
CA GLU A 103 -12.37 -8.42 4.18
C GLU A 103 -11.41 -7.99 3.06
N HIS A 104 -10.21 -7.61 3.46
CA HIS A 104 -9.14 -7.29 2.53
C HIS A 104 -8.05 -8.35 2.59
N TYR A 105 -7.44 -8.64 1.45
CA TYR A 105 -6.37 -9.62 1.31
C TYR A 105 -5.22 -9.03 0.52
N ILE A 106 -4.00 -9.38 0.92
CA ILE A 106 -2.80 -9.13 0.13
C ILE A 106 -2.29 -10.43 -0.47
N CYS A 107 -1.97 -10.41 -1.77
CA CYS A 107 -1.36 -11.54 -2.43
C CYS A 107 0.12 -11.65 -2.05
N THR A 108 0.49 -12.72 -1.38
CA THR A 108 1.87 -12.97 -0.93
C THR A 108 2.63 -13.96 -1.79
N GLU A 109 1.91 -14.83 -2.50
CA GLU A 109 2.49 -15.79 -3.43
C GLU A 109 1.60 -15.88 -4.68
N SER A 110 2.20 -15.93 -5.86
CA SER A 110 1.50 -16.12 -7.13
C SER A 110 2.37 -16.87 -8.12
N PHE A 111 1.81 -17.89 -8.74
CA PHE A 111 2.49 -18.75 -9.68
C PHE A 111 1.63 -18.99 -10.91
N ASP A 112 2.24 -18.91 -12.09
CA ASP A 112 1.66 -19.42 -13.33
C ASP A 112 1.80 -20.96 -13.35
N MET A 113 0.68 -21.65 -13.42
CA MET A 113 0.63 -23.11 -13.52
C MET A 113 0.67 -23.56 -14.97
N ASP A 114 1.89 -23.58 -15.51
CA ASP A 114 2.20 -24.05 -16.87
C ASP A 114 1.37 -23.35 -17.97
N GLY A 115 1.01 -22.10 -17.77
CA GLY A 115 0.19 -21.34 -18.71
C GLY A 115 -1.29 -21.73 -18.71
N VAL A 116 -1.78 -22.47 -17.72
CA VAL A 116 -3.19 -22.90 -17.65
C VAL A 116 -4.01 -21.96 -16.78
N HIS A 117 -3.52 -21.64 -15.58
CA HIS A 117 -4.19 -20.79 -14.61
C HIS A 117 -3.18 -20.18 -13.64
N TRP A 118 -3.60 -19.17 -12.89
CA TRP A 118 -2.82 -18.63 -11.77
C TRP A 118 -3.29 -19.24 -10.47
N GLN A 119 -2.35 -19.53 -9.60
CA GLN A 119 -2.63 -19.90 -8.22
C GLN A 119 -1.63 -19.29 -7.27
N GLY A 120 -2.01 -19.18 -6.00
CA GLY A 120 -1.13 -18.60 -5.00
C GLY A 120 -1.75 -18.56 -3.63
N LYS A 121 -1.26 -17.60 -2.85
CA LYS A 121 -1.63 -17.42 -1.45
C LYS A 121 -2.02 -15.98 -1.17
N LEU A 122 -3.13 -15.82 -0.50
CA LEU A 122 -3.62 -14.57 0.03
C LEU A 122 -3.40 -14.56 1.56
N THR A 123 -3.00 -13.43 2.08
CA THR A 123 -2.95 -13.17 3.52
C THR A 123 -4.00 -12.12 3.85
N MET A 124 -4.84 -12.40 4.84
CA MET A 124 -5.89 -11.49 5.28
C MET A 124 -5.26 -10.26 5.95
N CYS A 125 -5.66 -9.08 5.52
CA CYS A 125 -5.30 -7.84 6.16
C CYS A 125 -6.07 -7.69 7.47
N ASN A 126 -5.39 -7.30 8.54
CA ASN A 126 -5.97 -7.13 9.86
C ASN A 126 -5.96 -5.68 10.34
N TRP A 127 -5.37 -4.78 9.55
CA TRP A 127 -5.27 -3.36 9.84
C TRP A 127 -5.43 -2.51 8.58
N ILE A 128 -5.94 -1.27 8.74
CA ILE A 128 -5.92 -0.23 7.72
C ILE A 128 -4.93 0.82 8.20
N LEU A 129 -3.78 0.87 7.56
CA LEU A 129 -2.75 1.83 7.85
C LEU A 129 -3.10 3.19 7.24
N LYS A 130 -2.96 4.25 8.04
CA LYS A 130 -3.16 5.63 7.59
C LYS A 130 -1.91 6.46 7.84
N TRP A 131 -1.59 7.29 6.88
CA TRP A 131 -0.51 8.29 7.03
C TRP A 131 -0.73 9.45 6.08
N GLN A 132 -0.12 10.57 6.39
CA GLN A 132 -0.08 11.74 5.52
C GLN A 132 1.30 11.82 4.87
N ASP A 133 1.37 12.05 3.55
CA ASP A 133 2.64 12.26 2.86
C ASP A 133 3.15 13.70 2.98
N ALA A 134 4.26 14.02 2.31
CA ALA A 134 4.85 15.36 2.34
C ALA A 134 4.00 16.42 1.61
N ASP A 135 3.16 15.98 0.69
CA ASP A 135 2.26 16.84 -0.10
C ASP A 135 0.93 17.08 0.63
N GLY A 136 0.76 16.49 1.82
CA GLY A 136 -0.45 16.62 2.62
C GLY A 136 -1.54 15.60 2.27
N VAL A 137 -1.31 14.72 1.31
CA VAL A 137 -2.27 13.69 0.91
C VAL A 137 -2.34 12.60 1.97
N ILE A 138 -3.56 12.25 2.34
CA ILE A 138 -3.83 11.17 3.30
C ILE A 138 -3.98 9.86 2.54
N TRP A 139 -3.11 8.91 2.86
CA TRP A 139 -3.14 7.56 2.33
C TRP A 139 -3.75 6.58 3.33
N GLU A 140 -4.60 5.69 2.84
CA GLU A 140 -5.19 4.60 3.59
C GLU A 140 -4.94 3.29 2.83
N TYR A 141 -4.25 2.35 3.48
CA TYR A 141 -3.92 1.06 2.87
C TYR A 141 -4.27 -0.10 3.78
N PRO A 142 -5.05 -1.10 3.31
CA PRO A 142 -5.15 -2.37 4.00
C PRO A 142 -3.78 -3.03 4.09
N CYS A 143 -3.43 -3.51 5.27
CA CYS A 143 -2.16 -4.18 5.50
C CYS A 143 -2.29 -5.36 6.45
N TYR A 144 -1.32 -6.26 6.39
CA TYR A 144 -1.18 -7.31 7.38
C TYR A 144 -0.13 -6.89 8.41
N ASP A 145 -0.55 -6.74 9.65
CA ASP A 145 0.29 -6.44 10.80
C ASP A 145 0.56 -7.69 11.63
N VAL A 146 1.80 -7.89 12.01
CA VAL A 146 2.23 -8.94 12.93
C VAL A 146 3.14 -8.38 14.00
N ASN A 147 2.83 -8.69 15.26
CA ASN A 147 3.71 -8.38 16.39
C ASN A 147 4.93 -9.29 16.34
N THR A 148 6.11 -8.70 16.20
CA THR A 148 7.40 -9.39 16.13
C THR A 148 8.22 -9.22 17.40
N THR A 149 7.64 -8.70 18.47
CA THR A 149 8.32 -8.52 19.74
C THR A 149 8.87 -9.85 20.23
N GLN A 150 10.19 -9.94 20.30
CA GLN A 150 10.87 -11.10 20.85
C GLN A 150 11.09 -10.90 22.34
N TYR A 151 10.42 -11.70 23.14
CA TYR A 151 10.78 -11.84 24.55
C TYR A 151 11.98 -12.76 24.61
N ASN A 152 13.17 -12.19 24.72
CA ASN A 152 14.37 -12.96 25.04
C ASN A 152 14.28 -13.42 26.50
N SER A 153 13.65 -14.54 26.75
CA SER A 153 13.78 -15.32 27.97
C SER A 153 15.05 -16.17 27.90
N GLY A 154 16.19 -15.52 27.61
CA GLY A 154 17.48 -16.19 27.75
C GLY A 154 17.82 -16.33 29.23
N GLU A 155 17.93 -17.55 29.74
CA GLU A 155 18.63 -17.86 30.98
C GLU A 155 20.09 -17.39 30.85
N GLN A 156 20.32 -16.12 31.10
CA GLN A 156 21.64 -15.61 31.41
C GLN A 156 21.63 -15.13 32.85
N SER A 157 22.53 -15.68 33.62
CA SER A 157 22.75 -15.49 35.06
C SER A 157 23.07 -14.04 35.50
N ASN A 158 22.90 -13.06 34.66
CA ASN A 158 22.92 -11.65 34.98
C ASN A 158 21.55 -11.05 34.75
N ARG A 159 20.95 -10.50 35.81
CA ARG A 159 19.72 -9.72 35.81
C ARG A 159 19.88 -8.47 34.93
N GLN A 160 19.80 -8.63 33.64
CA GLN A 160 19.52 -7.54 32.73
C GLN A 160 18.02 -7.47 32.54
N PHE A 161 17.43 -6.33 32.85
CA PHE A 161 16.06 -6.03 32.51
C PHE A 161 15.94 -6.10 30.98
N THR A 162 15.25 -7.09 30.49
CA THR A 162 14.88 -7.13 29.08
C THR A 162 13.78 -6.11 28.89
N ILE A 163 14.12 -4.93 28.39
CA ILE A 163 13.14 -3.99 27.87
C ILE A 163 12.60 -4.64 26.61
N GLY A 164 11.39 -5.16 26.69
CA GLY A 164 10.67 -5.62 25.50
C GLY A 164 10.43 -4.42 24.60
N SER A 165 11.20 -4.28 23.53
CA SER A 165 10.86 -3.31 22.50
C SER A 165 9.65 -3.87 21.75
N SER A 166 8.49 -3.23 21.90
CA SER A 166 7.31 -3.54 21.10
C SER A 166 7.64 -3.29 19.63
N GLN A 167 7.67 -4.35 18.84
CA GLN A 167 7.99 -4.27 17.42
C GLN A 167 6.88 -4.91 16.61
N HIS A 168 6.50 -4.23 15.55
CA HIS A 168 5.53 -4.74 14.58
C HIS A 168 6.15 -4.76 13.18
N MET A 169 5.69 -5.67 12.36
CA MET A 169 6.03 -5.77 10.96
C MET A 169 4.77 -5.71 10.12
N LEU A 170 4.68 -4.66 9.31
CA LEU A 170 3.58 -4.43 8.39
C LEU A 170 3.96 -4.97 7.01
N THR A 171 3.03 -5.68 6.39
CA THR A 171 3.13 -6.13 5.00
C THR A 171 2.16 -5.31 4.16
N LEU A 172 2.68 -4.60 3.17
CA LEU A 172 1.97 -3.69 2.29
C LEU A 172 2.30 -4.01 0.82
N PRO A 173 1.47 -3.59 -0.16
CA PRO A 173 1.88 -3.62 -1.57
C PRO A 173 3.12 -2.76 -1.80
N CYS A 174 3.93 -3.11 -2.79
CA CYS A 174 5.06 -2.29 -3.22
C CYS A 174 4.60 -1.35 -4.33
N ASP A 175 4.30 -0.11 -3.99
CA ASP A 175 3.93 0.95 -4.92
C ASP A 175 4.68 2.27 -4.60
N GLU A 176 4.43 3.30 -5.38
CA GLU A 176 5.10 4.59 -5.26
C GLU A 176 4.87 5.28 -3.90
N ASN A 177 3.75 4.99 -3.24
CA ASN A 177 3.37 5.59 -1.97
C ASN A 177 3.97 4.84 -0.79
N THR A 178 3.86 3.50 -0.80
CA THR A 178 4.35 2.66 0.28
C THR A 178 5.88 2.61 0.36
N VAL A 179 6.58 2.76 -0.77
CA VAL A 179 8.05 2.91 -0.83
C VAL A 179 8.53 4.18 -0.11
N LYS A 180 7.69 5.23 -0.05
CA LYS A 180 8.00 6.49 0.64
C LYS A 180 7.84 6.41 2.16
N LEU A 181 7.23 5.35 2.71
CA LEU A 181 7.13 5.12 4.15
C LEU A 181 8.51 4.82 4.75
N LYS A 182 9.23 5.86 5.15
CA LYS A 182 10.59 5.77 5.71
C LYS A 182 10.67 6.46 7.06
N THR A 183 11.73 6.17 7.79
CA THR A 183 12.08 6.88 9.01
C THR A 183 12.22 8.39 8.74
N PRO A 184 11.67 9.27 9.58
CA PRO A 184 11.09 9.02 10.91
C PRO A 184 9.54 8.98 10.94
N LYS A 185 8.85 8.51 9.90
CA LYS A 185 7.39 8.52 9.85
C LYS A 185 6.77 7.75 11.02
N ARG A 186 5.81 8.37 11.72
CA ARG A 186 5.06 7.75 12.82
C ARG A 186 3.66 7.36 12.36
N ILE A 187 3.11 6.32 12.99
CA ILE A 187 1.81 5.74 12.64
C ILE A 187 1.09 5.24 13.90
N PHE A 188 -0.22 5.16 13.83
CA PHE A 188 -1.02 4.47 14.85
C PHE A 188 -1.20 2.99 14.50
N LEU A 189 -1.01 2.12 15.50
CA LEU A 189 -1.31 0.69 15.41
C LEU A 189 -2.06 0.24 16.67
N ASP A 190 -3.25 0.79 16.87
CA ASP A 190 -4.08 0.44 18.02
C ASP A 190 -5.57 0.56 17.67
N LYS A 191 -6.35 -0.39 18.15
CA LYS A 191 -7.81 -0.32 18.06
C LYS A 191 -8.43 0.58 19.13
N ASN A 192 -7.68 0.83 20.20
CA ASN A 192 -8.12 1.75 21.26
C ASN A 192 -7.74 3.18 20.90
N MET A 193 -8.67 3.91 20.32
CA MET A 193 -8.47 5.30 19.90
C MET A 193 -8.60 6.32 21.04
N GLU A 194 -8.90 5.90 22.28
CA GLU A 194 -8.87 6.80 23.43
C GLU A 194 -7.42 7.07 23.91
N SER A 195 -6.56 6.08 23.80
CA SER A 195 -5.13 6.17 24.12
C SER A 195 -4.34 5.30 23.15
N PRO A 196 -4.21 5.71 21.89
CA PRO A 196 -3.63 4.87 20.86
C PRO A 196 -2.13 4.73 21.01
N SER A 197 -1.64 3.52 20.76
CA SER A 197 -0.21 3.23 20.67
C SER A 197 0.36 3.79 19.37
N VAL A 198 1.44 4.55 19.50
CA VAL A 198 2.18 5.15 18.39
C VAL A 198 3.43 4.33 18.09
N PHE A 199 3.72 4.17 16.82
CA PHE A 199 4.91 3.47 16.35
C PHE A 199 5.66 4.33 15.34
N ILE A 200 6.98 4.20 15.33
CA ILE A 200 7.87 4.86 14.36
C ILE A 200 8.43 3.84 13.38
N VAL A 201 8.45 4.20 12.11
CA VAL A 201 9.09 3.39 11.07
C VAL A 201 10.59 3.36 11.30
N THR A 202 11.15 2.16 11.45
CA THR A 202 12.60 1.96 11.62
C THR A 202 13.25 1.43 10.35
N GLN A 203 12.53 0.61 9.60
CA GLN A 203 13.00 0.04 8.34
C GLN A 203 11.83 -0.14 7.37
N ASN A 204 12.08 0.13 6.09
CA ASN A 204 11.21 -0.25 4.98
C ASN A 204 12.02 -1.09 4.00
N ASP A 205 11.77 -2.40 3.97
CA ASP A 205 12.40 -3.32 3.03
C ASP A 205 11.57 -3.36 1.73
N THR A 206 12.09 -2.67 0.74
CA THR A 206 11.49 -2.54 -0.59
C THR A 206 12.13 -3.47 -1.63
N THR A 207 13.15 -4.23 -1.24
CA THR A 207 13.99 -5.00 -2.19
C THR A 207 13.82 -6.49 -2.06
N SER A 208 13.76 -7.02 -0.84
CA SER A 208 13.75 -8.47 -0.60
C SER A 208 12.52 -9.19 -1.16
N TYR A 209 11.41 -8.49 -1.32
CA TYR A 209 10.12 -9.03 -1.77
C TYR A 209 9.57 -8.32 -3.01
N GLY A 210 10.44 -7.59 -3.73
CA GLY A 210 10.09 -6.96 -5.00
C GLY A 210 10.26 -7.95 -6.14
N TYR A 211 9.16 -8.30 -6.82
CA TYR A 211 9.16 -9.23 -7.95
C TYR A 211 8.84 -8.49 -9.24
N GLY A 212 9.84 -7.81 -9.81
CA GLY A 212 9.66 -7.01 -11.01
C GLY A 212 8.96 -5.67 -10.74
N LYS A 213 7.80 -5.44 -11.39
CA LYS A 213 7.03 -4.18 -11.26
C LYS A 213 6.13 -4.13 -10.04
N LYS A 214 5.81 -5.28 -9.45
CA LYS A 214 4.96 -5.43 -8.27
C LYS A 214 5.69 -6.25 -7.22
N GLY A 215 5.16 -6.29 -6.03
CA GLY A 215 5.70 -7.03 -4.90
C GLY A 215 5.09 -6.54 -3.59
N ILE A 216 5.69 -6.94 -2.50
CA ILE A 216 5.33 -6.48 -1.17
C ILE A 216 6.50 -5.73 -0.54
N VAL A 217 6.20 -4.73 0.28
CA VAL A 217 7.16 -4.11 1.18
C VAL A 217 6.90 -4.58 2.60
N ARG A 218 7.96 -4.73 3.37
CA ARG A 218 7.89 -5.01 4.81
C ARG A 218 8.41 -3.81 5.58
N VAL A 219 7.51 -3.20 6.33
CA VAL A 219 7.80 -2.02 7.16
C VAL A 219 7.90 -2.46 8.60
N THR A 220 9.10 -2.35 9.17
CA THR A 220 9.33 -2.62 10.60
C THR A 220 9.14 -1.32 11.37
N VAL A 221 8.35 -1.40 12.44
CA VAL A 221 8.06 -0.27 13.30
C VAL A 221 8.30 -0.63 14.76
N THR A 222 8.68 0.36 15.56
CA THR A 222 8.89 0.23 17.00
C THR A 222 8.05 1.24 17.75
N GLU A 223 7.67 0.91 18.97
CA GLU A 223 6.88 1.78 19.82
C GLU A 223 7.51 3.17 19.99
N ASN A 224 6.69 4.20 19.98
CA ASN A 224 7.08 5.59 20.13
C ASN A 224 6.06 6.33 21.02
N VAL A 225 6.40 7.54 21.38
CA VAL A 225 5.58 8.38 22.27
C VAL A 225 4.55 9.18 21.46
N PHE A 226 3.35 9.25 21.98
CA PHE A 226 2.26 10.11 21.45
C PHE A 226 2.63 11.59 21.58
N ASN A 227 2.39 12.36 20.53
CA ASN A 227 2.59 13.82 20.52
C ASN A 227 1.23 14.54 20.42
N HIS A 228 0.83 15.18 21.51
CA HIS A 228 -0.45 15.89 21.59
C HIS A 228 -0.60 17.04 20.59
N ASP A 229 0.51 17.61 20.11
CA ASP A 229 0.48 18.79 19.25
C ASP A 229 0.25 18.42 17.77
N THR A 230 0.74 17.26 17.34
CA THR A 230 0.75 16.88 15.92
C THR A 230 -0.05 15.61 15.62
N ASP A 231 -0.33 14.79 16.63
CA ASP A 231 -1.03 13.53 16.42
C ASP A 231 -2.54 13.71 16.50
N ARG A 232 -3.24 13.42 15.41
CA ARG A 232 -4.68 13.57 15.29
C ARG A 232 -5.36 12.22 15.40
N ILE A 233 -5.88 11.92 16.59
CA ILE A 233 -6.59 10.67 16.90
C ILE A 233 -7.87 10.57 16.07
N ASP A 234 -8.59 11.67 15.89
CA ASP A 234 -9.83 11.75 15.12
C ASP A 234 -9.64 11.34 13.64
N LEU A 235 -8.48 11.64 13.06
CA LEU A 235 -8.10 11.23 11.70
C LEU A 235 -7.37 9.89 11.65
N GLY A 236 -6.84 9.43 12.79
CA GLY A 236 -5.98 8.24 12.86
C GLY A 236 -4.59 8.47 12.24
N ILE A 237 -4.05 9.70 12.34
CA ILE A 237 -2.81 10.11 11.67
C ILE A 237 -1.86 10.72 12.68
N CYS A 238 -0.61 10.24 12.70
CA CYS A 238 0.49 10.86 13.41
C CYS A 238 1.16 11.93 12.55
N ASP A 239 1.76 12.93 13.19
CA ASP A 239 2.46 14.04 12.54
C ASP A 239 1.60 14.74 11.48
N TYR A 240 0.34 14.98 11.81
CA TYR A 240 -0.58 15.68 10.93
C TYR A 240 -0.17 17.15 10.80
N PHE A 241 -0.20 17.64 9.58
CA PHE A 241 -0.14 19.08 9.29
C PHE A 241 -1.27 19.44 8.32
N GLU A 242 -1.80 20.63 8.46
CA GLU A 242 -2.74 21.14 7.47
C GLU A 242 -1.97 21.35 6.18
N PRO A 243 -2.34 20.65 5.08
CA PRO A 243 -1.76 20.98 3.80
C PRO A 243 -1.97 22.47 3.57
N LEU A 244 -0.92 23.18 3.18
CA LEU A 244 -1.09 24.55 2.74
C LEU A 244 -2.19 24.46 1.69
N GLY A 245 -3.40 24.94 2.00
CA GLY A 245 -4.52 24.90 1.08
C GLY A 245 -4.00 25.38 -0.26
N GLU A 246 -4.46 24.77 -1.37
CA GLU A 246 -4.32 25.43 -2.67
C GLU A 246 -4.62 26.86 -2.35
N GLN A 247 -3.58 27.72 -2.44
CA GLN A 247 -3.74 29.11 -2.06
C GLN A 247 -5.01 29.53 -2.77
N ASP A 248 -6.09 29.70 -2.00
CA ASP A 248 -7.32 30.28 -2.51
C ASP A 248 -6.84 31.40 -3.40
N ASP A 249 -7.11 31.27 -4.71
CA ASP A 249 -6.66 32.11 -5.79
C ASP A 249 -6.11 33.38 -5.21
N ILE A 250 -4.78 33.56 -5.24
CA ILE A 250 -4.11 34.73 -4.67
C ILE A 250 -5.07 35.85 -4.98
N VAL A 251 -5.82 36.31 -3.96
CA VAL A 251 -6.61 37.52 -4.14
C VAL A 251 -5.58 38.43 -4.71
N GLU A 252 -5.69 38.71 -6.04
CA GLU A 252 -4.68 39.45 -6.78
C GLU A 252 -4.32 40.57 -5.85
N SER A 253 -3.25 40.37 -5.11
CA SER A 253 -2.84 41.37 -4.15
C SER A 253 -2.47 42.51 -5.08
N ASN A 254 -3.16 43.62 -4.98
CA ASN A 254 -2.88 44.81 -5.78
C ASN A 254 -1.45 45.32 -5.54
N VAL A 255 -0.55 44.43 -5.11
CA VAL A 255 0.86 44.68 -4.92
C VAL A 255 1.53 44.59 -6.28
N MET A 256 1.76 45.72 -6.90
CA MET A 256 2.43 45.84 -8.19
C MET A 256 3.95 45.75 -8.08
N CYS A 257 4.53 46.10 -6.95
CA CYS A 257 5.96 45.94 -6.69
C CYS A 257 6.28 45.94 -5.20
N SER A 258 7.44 45.39 -4.87
CA SER A 258 8.03 45.48 -3.53
C SER A 258 9.46 46.04 -3.65
N VAL A 259 9.84 46.89 -2.74
CA VAL A 259 11.20 47.44 -2.66
C VAL A 259 11.77 47.03 -1.31
N ILE A 260 12.99 46.51 -1.31
CA ILE A 260 13.74 46.25 -0.11
C ILE A 260 14.72 47.40 0.09
N GLU A 261 14.42 48.24 1.08
CA GLU A 261 15.31 49.33 1.48
C GLU A 261 16.37 48.78 2.45
N HIS A 262 17.60 49.16 2.25
CA HIS A 262 18.72 48.76 3.08
C HIS A 262 19.76 49.86 3.23
N ASP A 263 20.47 49.87 4.33
CA ASP A 263 21.45 50.91 4.66
C ASP A 263 22.74 50.80 3.82
N SER A 264 23.10 49.63 3.34
CA SER A 264 24.26 49.41 2.50
C SER A 264 24.31 48.03 1.86
N ASP A 265 24.88 47.94 0.67
CA ASP A 265 25.05 46.70 -0.12
C ASP A 265 26.16 45.78 0.44
N VAL A 266 26.92 46.23 1.43
CA VAL A 266 28.06 45.47 1.96
C VAL A 266 27.80 45.01 3.38
N ILE A 267 27.78 43.67 3.56
CA ILE A 267 27.76 43.05 4.87
C ILE A 267 29.19 42.64 5.23
N LYS A 268 29.74 43.24 6.30
CA LYS A 268 31.09 42.89 6.80
C LYS A 268 30.95 41.82 7.91
N SER A 269 31.79 40.78 7.84
CA SER A 269 31.87 39.79 8.92
C SER A 269 32.29 40.47 10.23
N GLY A 270 31.51 40.28 11.31
CA GLY A 270 31.73 40.90 12.61
C GLY A 270 31.30 42.37 12.72
N GLY A 271 30.55 42.90 11.74
CA GLY A 271 29.95 44.23 11.80
C GLY A 271 28.60 44.25 12.51
N ASP A 272 28.06 45.45 12.71
CA ASP A 272 26.75 45.66 13.31
C ASP A 272 25.62 45.04 12.46
N ALA A 273 24.51 44.72 13.13
CA ALA A 273 23.33 44.21 12.44
C ALA A 273 22.79 45.17 11.39
N LYS A 274 22.50 44.68 10.20
CA LYS A 274 21.89 45.45 9.11
C LYS A 274 20.36 45.32 9.20
N ARG A 275 19.68 46.42 8.92
CA ARG A 275 18.22 46.48 8.87
C ARG A 275 17.81 46.47 7.40
N PHE A 276 16.86 45.59 7.09
CA PHE A 276 16.17 45.53 5.81
C PHE A 276 14.70 45.82 6.08
N THR A 277 14.10 46.69 5.28
CA THR A 277 12.68 47.03 5.35
C THR A 277 12.06 46.70 4.00
N ALA A 278 11.04 45.83 3.98
CA ALA A 278 10.27 45.59 2.76
C ALA A 278 9.10 46.58 2.73
N VAL A 279 8.97 47.30 1.64
CA VAL A 279 7.87 48.25 1.41
C VAL A 279 7.09 47.73 0.20
N PHE A 280 5.78 47.58 0.36
CA PHE A 280 4.87 47.09 -0.66
C PHE A 280 4.07 48.29 -1.23
N TYR A 281 3.88 48.29 -2.52
CA TYR A 281 3.14 49.34 -3.22
C TYR A 281 1.96 48.72 -3.98
N ASP A 282 0.84 49.45 -4.03
CA ASP A 282 -0.30 49.12 -4.87
C ASP A 282 -0.05 49.53 -6.35
N GLU A 283 -1.03 49.26 -7.22
CA GLU A 283 -0.98 49.64 -8.63
C GLU A 283 -0.87 51.16 -8.89
N ASN A 284 -1.23 51.97 -7.87
CA ASN A 284 -1.16 53.43 -7.92
C ASN A 284 0.15 54.00 -7.31
N GLY A 285 1.07 53.12 -6.87
CA GLY A 285 2.30 53.46 -6.22
C GLY A 285 2.14 53.95 -4.77
N THR A 286 1.01 53.60 -4.10
CA THR A 286 0.76 53.93 -2.72
C THR A 286 1.32 52.81 -1.82
N VAL A 287 1.99 53.18 -0.74
CA VAL A 287 2.51 52.23 0.25
C VAL A 287 1.33 51.53 0.97
N LEU A 288 1.35 50.20 0.97
CA LEU A 288 0.36 49.35 1.62
C LEU A 288 0.66 49.18 3.10
#